data_0d5c5d77e86247ac983bd9c46f740479
#
_entry.id   0d5c5d77e86247ac983bd9c46f740479
#
_cell.length_a   1.000
_cell.length_b   1.000
_cell.length_c   1.000
_cell.angle_alpha   90.00
_cell.angle_beta   90.00
_cell.angle_gamma   90.00
#
_symmetry.space_group_name_H-M   'P 1'
#
loop_
_entity.id
_entity.type
_entity.pdbx_description
1 polymer ?
#
loop_
_entity_poly.entity_id
_entity_poly.type
_entity_poly.pdbx_seq_one_letter_code
_entity_poly.pdbx_strand_id
1 'polypeptide(L)'
;MRSLLFVPGDRPERFAKALASGADAVICDLEDAVTPATRPQARHNVADLLRTTGRSIPLWVRINPRQSHDALAGLAAVAAVRPDGIVLPKARNGADLQRLDHWLEALEAQHGHPCGSIKVIALITETAQAVLSGSRFTAPGARPMGYTQCARHRRTDVHVSTRPT
;
A
#
# COMPACT_ATOMS: atom_id res chain seq x y z
N MET A 1 11.55 5.31 8.37
CA MET A 1 10.25 6.00 8.19
C MET A 1 9.60 6.16 9.56
N ARG A 2 9.29 7.36 9.96
CA ARG A 2 8.65 7.68 11.24
C ARG A 2 7.21 8.15 11.05
N SER A 3 6.93 8.79 9.91
CA SER A 3 5.61 9.34 9.59
C SER A 3 5.17 8.96 8.18
N LEU A 4 3.93 8.49 8.04
CA LEU A 4 3.28 8.14 6.79
C LEU A 4 1.97 8.93 6.70
N LEU A 5 1.82 9.76 5.65
CA LEU A 5 0.63 10.57 5.45
C LEU A 5 -0.30 9.92 4.43
N PHE A 6 -1.54 9.63 4.84
CA PHE A 6 -2.58 9.16 3.92
C PHE A 6 -3.19 10.32 3.13
N VAL A 7 -3.40 10.08 1.83
CA VAL A 7 -4.14 10.98 0.94
C VAL A 7 -5.14 10.19 0.10
N PRO A 8 -6.43 10.58 0.04
CA PRO A 8 -7.41 9.90 -0.79
C PRO A 8 -7.05 9.96 -2.27
N GLY A 9 -7.10 8.82 -2.97
CA GLY A 9 -6.74 8.73 -4.39
C GLY A 9 -7.73 9.44 -5.32
N ASP A 10 -8.97 9.66 -4.87
CA ASP A 10 -10.00 10.41 -5.61
C ASP A 10 -9.92 11.93 -5.40
N ARG A 11 -8.88 12.43 -4.69
CA ARG A 11 -8.68 13.84 -4.37
C ARG A 11 -7.33 14.35 -4.87
N PRO A 12 -7.11 14.41 -6.20
CA PRO A 12 -5.83 14.81 -6.78
C PRO A 12 -5.38 16.21 -6.36
N GLU A 13 -6.30 17.12 -6.04
CA GLU A 13 -6.02 18.46 -5.53
C GLU A 13 -5.27 18.47 -4.20
N ARG A 14 -5.27 17.34 -3.47
CA ARG A 14 -4.58 17.17 -2.20
C ARG A 14 -3.16 16.61 -2.33
N PHE A 15 -2.81 16.07 -3.50
CA PHE A 15 -1.52 15.39 -3.69
C PHE A 15 -0.33 16.33 -3.48
N ALA A 16 -0.37 17.54 -4.07
CA ALA A 16 0.70 18.51 -3.92
C ALA A 16 0.93 18.90 -2.45
N LYS A 17 -0.15 19.09 -1.68
CA LYS A 17 -0.06 19.39 -0.24
C LYS A 17 0.48 18.21 0.55
N ALA A 18 0.11 16.98 0.21
CA ALA A 18 0.62 15.78 0.86
C ALA A 18 2.13 15.62 0.62
N LEU A 19 2.59 15.82 -0.61
CA LEU A 19 4.00 15.76 -0.97
C LEU A 19 4.84 16.82 -0.25
N ALA A 20 4.28 18.01 -0.02
CA ALA A 20 4.94 19.11 0.66
C ALA A 20 4.79 19.07 2.21
N SER A 21 4.20 18.03 2.77
CA SER A 21 3.83 17.96 4.20
C SER A 21 5.01 17.78 5.17
N GLY A 22 6.18 17.36 4.65
CA GLY A 22 7.32 16.96 5.49
C GLY A 22 7.21 15.56 6.09
N ALA A 23 6.19 14.77 5.68
CA ALA A 23 6.10 13.36 6.04
C ALA A 23 7.24 12.55 5.40
N ASP A 24 7.67 11.46 6.04
CA ASP A 24 8.71 10.58 5.49
C ASP A 24 8.23 9.79 4.25
N ALA A 25 6.92 9.59 4.09
CA ALA A 25 6.31 9.00 2.90
C ALA A 25 4.82 9.38 2.79
N VAL A 26 4.26 9.30 1.57
CA VAL A 26 2.83 9.45 1.31
C VAL A 26 2.23 8.11 0.94
N ILE A 27 1.03 7.82 1.48
CA ILE A 27 0.22 6.67 1.11
C ILE A 27 -1.01 7.18 0.34
N CYS A 28 -1.06 6.91 -0.95
CA CYS A 28 -2.24 7.13 -1.77
C CYS A 28 -3.28 6.04 -1.45
N ASP A 29 -4.46 6.44 -1.01
CA ASP A 29 -5.48 5.52 -0.56
C ASP A 29 -6.48 5.17 -1.66
N LEU A 30 -6.69 3.88 -1.90
CA LEU A 30 -7.74 3.35 -2.80
C LEU A 30 -8.84 2.59 -2.04
N GLU A 31 -8.81 2.61 -0.70
CA GLU A 31 -9.69 1.82 0.15
C GLU A 31 -10.71 2.69 0.91
N ASP A 32 -10.53 2.83 2.22
CA ASP A 32 -11.53 3.40 3.14
C ASP A 32 -11.85 4.88 2.85
N ALA A 33 -10.88 5.65 2.35
CA ALA A 33 -11.08 7.04 2.01
C ALA A 33 -11.74 7.27 0.64
N VAL A 34 -12.00 6.19 -0.11
CA VAL A 34 -12.51 6.24 -1.50
C VAL A 34 -13.78 5.41 -1.60
N THR A 35 -14.88 6.02 -2.07
CA THR A 35 -16.14 5.31 -2.27
C THR A 35 -16.05 4.31 -3.44
N PRO A 36 -16.83 3.23 -3.44
CA PRO A 36 -16.85 2.28 -4.56
C PRO A 36 -17.05 2.94 -5.93
N ALA A 37 -17.90 3.97 -6.01
CA ALA A 37 -18.19 4.67 -7.25
C ALA A 37 -16.99 5.46 -7.79
N THR A 38 -16.10 5.96 -6.92
CA THR A 38 -14.94 6.79 -7.31
C THR A 38 -13.65 5.98 -7.42
N ARG A 39 -13.62 4.69 -7.07
CA ARG A 39 -12.41 3.83 -7.15
C ARG A 39 -11.76 3.78 -8.53
N PRO A 40 -12.51 3.66 -9.65
CA PRO A 40 -11.87 3.69 -10.98
C PRO A 40 -11.10 4.99 -11.23
N GLN A 41 -11.70 6.12 -10.88
CA GLN A 41 -11.05 7.43 -11.01
C GLN A 41 -9.84 7.56 -10.06
N ALA A 42 -9.97 7.08 -8.83
CA ALA A 42 -8.87 7.09 -7.87
C ALA A 42 -7.65 6.30 -8.38
N ARG A 43 -7.86 5.10 -8.97
CA ARG A 43 -6.79 4.32 -9.60
C ARG A 43 -6.07 5.10 -10.69
N HIS A 44 -6.82 5.79 -11.53
CA HIS A 44 -6.26 6.62 -12.61
C HIS A 44 -5.44 7.77 -12.04
N ASN A 45 -6.00 8.56 -11.13
CA ASN A 45 -5.33 9.70 -10.50
C ASN A 45 -4.02 9.29 -9.81
N VAL A 46 -4.03 8.16 -9.07
CA VAL A 46 -2.83 7.66 -8.38
C VAL A 46 -1.78 7.18 -9.38
N ALA A 47 -2.18 6.48 -10.44
CA ALA A 47 -1.25 6.07 -11.48
C ALA A 47 -0.61 7.28 -12.19
N ASP A 48 -1.37 8.33 -12.44
CA ASP A 48 -0.86 9.58 -13.04
C ASP A 48 0.09 10.31 -12.09
N LEU A 49 -0.25 10.40 -10.81
CA LEU A 49 0.66 10.95 -9.80
C LEU A 49 2.02 10.22 -9.83
N LEU A 50 1.99 8.89 -9.79
CA LEU A 50 3.20 8.06 -9.78
C LEU A 50 4.05 8.23 -11.04
N ARG A 51 3.43 8.52 -12.21
CA ARG A 51 4.13 8.79 -13.47
C ARG A 51 4.77 10.17 -13.50
N THR A 52 4.04 11.17 -13.01
CA THR A 52 4.39 12.59 -13.24
C THR A 52 5.22 13.19 -12.12
N THR A 53 5.16 12.62 -10.92
CA THR A 53 5.88 13.17 -9.76
C THR A 53 7.33 12.73 -9.77
N GLY A 54 8.25 13.68 -9.76
CA GLY A 54 9.64 13.40 -9.40
C GLY A 54 9.69 12.83 -7.98
N ARG A 55 10.31 11.67 -7.79
CA ARG A 55 10.29 10.89 -6.53
C ARG A 55 11.13 11.56 -5.44
N SER A 56 10.67 12.70 -4.95
CA SER A 56 11.30 13.43 -3.83
C SER A 56 11.05 12.76 -2.48
N ILE A 57 9.94 12.03 -2.37
CA ILE A 57 9.58 11.24 -1.18
C ILE A 57 8.99 9.89 -1.62
N PRO A 58 9.11 8.82 -0.80
CA PRO A 58 8.51 7.53 -1.11
C PRO A 58 7.00 7.61 -1.26
N LEU A 59 6.48 7.01 -2.34
CA LEU A 59 5.05 6.93 -2.65
C LEU A 59 4.56 5.50 -2.52
N TRP A 60 3.67 5.28 -1.56
CA TRP A 60 3.02 4.01 -1.29
C TRP A 60 1.56 4.06 -1.75
N VAL A 61 0.98 2.91 -2.01
CA VAL A 61 -0.44 2.81 -2.36
C VAL A 61 -1.13 1.80 -1.46
N ARG A 62 -2.15 2.24 -0.72
CA ARG A 62 -3.05 1.32 -0.02
C ARG A 62 -4.10 0.82 -1.00
N ILE A 63 -4.04 -0.46 -1.31
CA ILE A 63 -5.00 -1.14 -2.19
C ILE A 63 -6.25 -1.56 -1.42
N ASN A 64 -7.30 -1.99 -2.13
CA ASN A 64 -8.46 -2.60 -1.50
C ASN A 64 -8.11 -3.95 -0.86
N PRO A 65 -8.85 -4.39 0.19
CA PRO A 65 -8.63 -5.69 0.81
C PRO A 65 -8.64 -6.82 -0.22
N ARG A 66 -7.79 -7.83 -0.03
CA ARG A 66 -7.62 -8.95 -0.97
C ARG A 66 -8.94 -9.62 -1.38
N GLN A 67 -9.93 -9.61 -0.51
CA GLN A 67 -11.26 -10.21 -0.77
C GLN A 67 -12.17 -9.31 -1.63
N SER A 68 -11.80 -8.06 -1.83
CA SER A 68 -12.55 -7.13 -2.68
C SER A 68 -12.30 -7.44 -4.15
N HIS A 69 -13.34 -7.31 -4.98
CA HIS A 69 -13.22 -7.35 -6.45
C HIS A 69 -12.28 -6.25 -6.99
N ASP A 70 -12.11 -5.15 -6.26
CA ASP A 70 -11.23 -4.04 -6.62
C ASP A 70 -9.74 -4.29 -6.32
N ALA A 71 -9.41 -5.32 -5.53
CA ALA A 71 -8.04 -5.55 -5.07
C ALA A 71 -7.05 -5.72 -6.24
N LEU A 72 -7.33 -6.66 -7.13
CA LEU A 72 -6.46 -6.93 -8.27
C LEU A 72 -6.47 -5.80 -9.30
N ALA A 73 -7.64 -5.20 -9.56
CA ALA A 73 -7.75 -4.06 -10.47
C ALA A 73 -6.94 -2.84 -9.96
N GLY A 74 -7.01 -2.57 -8.65
CA GLY A 74 -6.20 -1.53 -8.01
C GLY A 74 -4.72 -1.81 -8.10
N LEU A 75 -4.32 -3.05 -7.77
CA LEU A 75 -2.93 -3.47 -7.82
C LEU A 75 -2.35 -3.39 -9.24
N ALA A 76 -3.06 -3.91 -10.24
CA ALA A 76 -2.62 -3.88 -11.64
C ALA A 76 -2.42 -2.45 -12.16
N ALA A 77 -3.34 -1.54 -11.84
CA ALA A 77 -3.26 -0.15 -12.28
C ALA A 77 -2.00 0.57 -11.73
N VAL A 78 -1.59 0.28 -10.49
CA VAL A 78 -0.46 0.98 -9.88
C VAL A 78 0.87 0.24 -10.04
N ALA A 79 0.86 -1.09 -10.17
CA ALA A 79 2.07 -1.88 -10.41
C ALA A 79 2.76 -1.49 -11.73
N ALA A 80 1.97 -1.16 -12.76
CA ALA A 80 2.49 -0.69 -14.06
C ALA A 80 3.42 0.54 -13.96
N VAL A 81 3.22 1.37 -12.94
CA VAL A 81 3.99 2.61 -12.72
C VAL A 81 4.95 2.51 -11.53
N ARG A 82 5.11 1.33 -10.97
CA ARG A 82 6.06 0.95 -9.91
C ARG A 82 6.08 1.93 -8.73
N PRO A 83 5.09 1.90 -7.81
CA PRO A 83 5.19 2.61 -6.54
C PRO A 83 6.37 2.09 -5.71
N ASP A 84 6.80 2.82 -4.69
CA ASP A 84 7.83 2.35 -3.75
C ASP A 84 7.34 1.17 -2.92
N GLY A 85 6.02 1.05 -2.74
CA GLY A 85 5.42 -0.11 -2.11
C GLY A 85 3.90 -0.09 -2.08
N ILE A 86 3.37 -1.23 -1.66
CA ILE A 86 1.94 -1.48 -1.48
C ILE A 86 1.65 -1.62 0.01
N VAL A 87 0.58 -0.99 0.47
CA VAL A 87 -0.01 -1.21 1.80
C VAL A 87 -1.19 -2.16 1.64
N LEU A 88 -1.09 -3.36 2.24
CA LEU A 88 -2.16 -4.35 2.25
C LEU A 88 -3.04 -4.16 3.49
N PRO A 89 -4.28 -3.68 3.34
CA PRO A 89 -5.20 -3.55 4.46
C PRO A 89 -5.81 -4.91 4.82
N LYS A 90 -6.28 -5.02 6.06
CA LYS A 90 -7.06 -6.15 6.56
C LYS A 90 -6.41 -7.52 6.30
N ALA A 91 -5.07 -7.56 6.32
CA ALA A 91 -4.30 -8.79 6.22
C ALA A 91 -4.62 -9.69 7.41
N ARG A 92 -4.90 -10.97 7.17
CA ARG A 92 -5.34 -11.92 8.21
C ARG A 92 -4.24 -12.89 8.62
N ASN A 93 -3.35 -13.22 7.70
CA ASN A 93 -2.29 -14.21 7.90
C ASN A 93 -1.21 -14.12 6.82
N GLY A 94 -0.15 -14.94 6.94
CA GLY A 94 0.94 -15.02 5.97
C GLY A 94 0.52 -15.45 4.56
N ALA A 95 -0.55 -16.23 4.42
CA ALA A 95 -1.04 -16.64 3.10
C ALA A 95 -1.64 -15.46 2.31
N ASP A 96 -2.20 -14.44 2.98
CA ASP A 96 -2.64 -13.22 2.30
C ASP A 96 -1.45 -12.45 1.74
N LEU A 97 -0.31 -12.42 2.46
CA LEU A 97 0.94 -11.81 2.02
C LEU A 97 1.56 -12.57 0.86
N GLN A 98 1.66 -13.89 0.97
CA GLN A 98 2.22 -14.74 -0.08
C GLN A 98 1.45 -14.60 -1.39
N ARG A 99 0.13 -14.52 -1.33
CA ARG A 99 -0.69 -14.31 -2.52
C ARG A 99 -0.47 -12.93 -3.15
N LEU A 100 -0.35 -11.88 -2.32
CA LEU A 100 -0.01 -10.56 -2.82
C LEU A 100 1.37 -10.57 -3.48
N ASP A 101 2.32 -11.27 -2.90
CA ASP A 101 3.68 -11.41 -3.44
C ASP A 101 3.66 -12.04 -4.83
N HIS A 102 2.97 -13.17 -5.01
CA HIS A 102 2.81 -13.81 -6.32
C HIS A 102 2.13 -12.89 -7.37
N TRP A 103 1.13 -12.10 -6.95
CA TRP A 103 0.51 -11.12 -7.87
C TRP A 103 1.51 -10.03 -8.27
N LEU A 104 2.31 -9.54 -7.32
CA LEU A 104 3.32 -8.53 -7.60
C LEU A 104 4.43 -9.08 -8.49
N GLU A 105 4.91 -10.31 -8.27
CA GLU A 105 5.90 -10.95 -9.13
C GLU A 105 5.43 -11.02 -10.60
N ALA A 106 4.18 -11.47 -10.81
CA ALA A 106 3.61 -11.55 -12.15
C ALA A 106 3.48 -10.16 -12.81
N LEU A 107 3.03 -9.16 -12.06
CA LEU A 107 2.86 -7.79 -12.57
C LEU A 107 4.22 -7.10 -12.80
N GLU A 108 5.19 -7.29 -11.93
CA GLU A 108 6.55 -6.77 -12.11
C GLU A 108 7.17 -7.36 -13.37
N ALA A 109 7.06 -8.69 -13.57
CA ALA A 109 7.54 -9.34 -14.78
C ALA A 109 6.82 -8.83 -16.04
N GLN A 110 5.50 -8.66 -15.99
CA GLN A 110 4.69 -8.14 -17.10
C GLN A 110 5.14 -6.74 -17.52
N HIS A 111 5.52 -5.89 -16.57
CA HIS A 111 5.90 -4.50 -16.83
C HIS A 111 7.43 -4.27 -16.91
N GLY A 112 8.23 -5.33 -16.89
CA GLY A 112 9.69 -5.25 -16.98
C GLY A 112 10.35 -4.63 -15.74
N HIS A 113 9.69 -4.69 -14.59
CA HIS A 113 10.25 -4.26 -13.31
C HIS A 113 11.08 -5.37 -12.67
N PRO A 114 12.15 -5.05 -11.94
CA PRO A 114 12.88 -6.06 -11.17
C PRO A 114 11.96 -6.76 -10.16
N CYS A 115 12.04 -8.08 -10.07
CA CYS A 115 11.28 -8.85 -9.09
C CYS A 115 11.60 -8.36 -7.66
N GLY A 116 10.57 -8.17 -6.83
CA GLY A 116 10.71 -7.66 -5.47
C GLY A 116 10.96 -6.16 -5.36
N SER A 117 10.92 -5.41 -6.45
CA SER A 117 11.16 -3.96 -6.44
C SER A 117 10.05 -3.15 -5.74
N ILE A 118 8.81 -3.65 -5.75
CA ILE A 118 7.66 -3.05 -5.05
C ILE A 118 7.58 -3.66 -3.64
N LYS A 119 7.84 -2.89 -2.62
CA LYS A 119 7.81 -3.33 -1.22
C LYS A 119 6.38 -3.56 -0.72
N VAL A 120 6.22 -4.28 0.40
CA VAL A 120 4.90 -4.52 1.00
C VAL A 120 4.91 -4.11 2.48
N ILE A 121 3.85 -3.39 2.90
CA ILE A 121 3.50 -3.16 4.29
C ILE A 121 2.13 -3.78 4.54
N ALA A 122 2.00 -4.67 5.53
CA ALA A 122 0.72 -5.24 5.93
C ALA A 122 0.15 -4.55 7.18
N LEU A 123 -1.12 -4.18 7.14
CA LEU A 123 -1.85 -3.71 8.30
C LEU A 123 -2.42 -4.94 9.03
N ILE A 124 -1.79 -5.31 10.15
CA ILE A 124 -2.07 -6.58 10.85
C ILE A 124 -2.97 -6.41 12.09
N THR A 125 -3.43 -5.21 12.38
CA THR A 125 -4.28 -4.94 13.57
C THR A 125 -5.72 -4.55 13.23
N GLU A 126 -6.10 -4.67 11.96
CA GLU A 126 -7.43 -4.30 11.49
C GLU A 126 -8.45 -5.46 11.58
N THR A 127 -8.00 -6.68 11.85
CA THR A 127 -8.87 -7.85 12.02
C THR A 127 -8.55 -8.59 13.30
N ALA A 128 -9.58 -9.11 14.00
CA ALA A 128 -9.39 -9.91 15.22
C ALA A 128 -8.50 -11.14 14.95
N GLN A 129 -8.68 -11.78 13.79
CA GLN A 129 -7.88 -12.92 13.38
C GLN A 129 -6.38 -12.56 13.26
N ALA A 130 -6.07 -11.41 12.71
CA ALA A 130 -4.69 -10.96 12.56
C ALA A 130 -4.02 -10.69 13.91
N VAL A 131 -4.75 -10.04 14.83
CA VAL A 131 -4.26 -9.75 16.19
C VAL A 131 -3.94 -11.04 16.94
N LEU A 132 -4.81 -12.05 16.83
CA LEU A 132 -4.61 -13.36 17.47
C LEU A 132 -3.52 -14.21 16.77
N SER A 133 -3.23 -13.93 15.50
CA SER A 133 -2.27 -14.68 14.67
C SER A 133 -0.90 -14.02 14.57
N GLY A 134 -0.58 -13.04 15.41
CA GLY A 134 0.57 -12.14 15.29
C GLY A 134 1.94 -12.79 15.00
N SER A 135 2.15 -14.05 15.38
CA SER A 135 3.38 -14.81 15.08
C SER A 135 3.37 -15.51 13.71
N ARG A 136 2.26 -15.47 12.97
CA ARG A 136 2.07 -16.23 11.71
C ARG A 136 2.12 -15.38 10.45
N PHE A 137 2.65 -14.17 10.54
CA PHE A 137 2.84 -13.27 9.40
C PHE A 137 4.20 -13.42 8.71
N THR A 138 4.94 -14.48 8.99
CA THR A 138 6.14 -14.82 8.24
C THR A 138 5.74 -15.39 6.88
N ALA A 139 6.01 -14.66 5.79
CA ALA A 139 5.94 -15.21 4.44
C ALA A 139 7.36 -15.52 3.98
N PRO A 140 7.66 -16.75 3.57
CA PRO A 140 8.92 -17.04 2.89
C PRO A 140 8.90 -16.34 1.52
N GLY A 141 9.81 -15.40 1.29
CA GLY A 141 9.93 -14.69 0.01
C GLY A 141 11.08 -13.70 0.06
N ALA A 142 11.62 -13.36 -1.10
CA ALA A 142 12.74 -12.43 -1.24
C ALA A 142 12.30 -10.94 -1.13
N ARG A 143 10.98 -10.67 -1.07
CA ARG A 143 10.45 -9.31 -1.06
C ARG A 143 10.58 -8.68 0.33
N PRO A 144 11.12 -7.46 0.45
CA PRO A 144 11.13 -6.73 1.71
C PRO A 144 9.69 -6.48 2.20
N MET A 145 9.35 -7.04 3.35
CA MET A 145 8.05 -6.90 3.98
C MET A 145 8.16 -6.16 5.31
N GLY A 146 7.29 -5.19 5.53
CA GLY A 146 7.11 -4.50 6.80
C GLY A 146 5.73 -4.80 7.37
N TYR A 147 5.62 -4.78 8.69
CA TYR A 147 4.35 -4.86 9.39
C TYR A 147 4.10 -3.56 10.14
N THR A 148 2.88 -3.07 10.12
CA THR A 148 2.52 -1.92 10.93
C THR A 148 1.23 -2.18 11.69
N GLN A 149 1.18 -1.64 12.90
CA GLN A 149 -0.04 -1.52 13.68
C GLN A 149 -0.67 -0.18 13.32
N CYS A 150 -1.90 -0.19 12.82
CA CYS A 150 -2.67 1.02 12.60
C CYS A 150 -3.21 1.48 13.96
N ALA A 151 -2.53 2.43 14.60
CA ALA A 151 -3.14 3.17 15.69
C ALA A 151 -4.04 4.24 15.04
N ARG A 152 -5.36 4.06 15.14
CA ARG A 152 -6.30 5.14 14.79
C ARG A 152 -6.17 6.25 15.82
N HIS A 153 -5.26 7.17 15.60
CA HIS A 153 -5.34 8.48 16.21
C HIS A 153 -6.04 9.43 15.23
N ARG A 154 -6.88 10.31 15.74
CA ARG A 154 -7.72 11.26 14.99
C ARG A 154 -6.94 12.29 14.15
N ARG A 155 -5.68 12.09 13.89
CA ARG A 155 -4.82 12.80 12.93
C ARG A 155 -3.78 11.82 12.40
N THR A 156 -3.98 11.38 11.21
CA THR A 156 -3.11 11.04 10.06
C THR A 156 -1.67 10.51 10.28
N ASP A 157 -1.24 10.12 11.46
CA ASP A 157 0.11 9.63 11.68
C ASP A 157 0.10 8.12 11.98
N VAL A 158 0.65 7.34 11.07
CA VAL A 158 0.84 5.90 11.23
C VAL A 158 2.27 5.65 11.67
N HIS A 159 2.45 5.07 12.85
CA HIS A 159 3.75 4.60 13.31
C HIS A 159 4.08 3.26 12.65
N VAL A 160 5.16 3.20 11.88
CA VAL A 160 5.68 1.96 11.30
C VAL A 160 6.78 1.42 12.20
N SER A 161 6.53 0.27 12.82
CA SER A 161 7.59 -0.49 13.48
C SER A 161 8.17 -1.49 12.47
N THR A 162 9.37 -1.25 11.99
CA THR A 162 10.15 -2.23 11.23
C THR A 162 11.01 -3.02 12.22
N ARG A 163 10.72 -4.30 12.44
CA ARG A 163 11.71 -5.20 13.03
C ARG A 163 12.56 -5.75 11.87
N PRO A 164 13.88 -5.62 11.91
CA PRO A 164 14.74 -6.34 11.00
C PRO A 164 14.65 -7.84 11.33
N THR A 165 14.51 -8.67 10.32
CA THR A 165 14.74 -10.13 10.40
C THR A 165 16.22 -10.41 10.47
#